data_b858b29a2fe362dcf1a0a1a4485a5598
#
_entry.id   b858b29a2fe362dcf1a0a1a4485a5598
#
_cell.length_a   1.000
_cell.length_b   1.000
_cell.length_c   1.000
_cell.angle_alpha   90.00
_cell.angle_beta   90.00
_cell.angle_gamma   90.00
#
_symmetry.space_group_name_H-M   'P 1'
#
loop_
_entity.id
_entity.type
_entity.pdbx_description
1 polymer ?
#
loop_
_entity_poly.entity_id
_entity_poly.type
_entity_poly.pdbx_seq_one_letter_code
_entity_poly.pdbx_strand_id
1 'polypeptide(L)'
;MKISYAITVCNEYEEIQKLVSTLMLNIREEDEVVILFDKRNGTAEVWDYLVGLQRQDLVRAFPETFKGHFADWKNKLTSKCNGDYIFQIDADEVPNEALITNLPGILESNPDNEVYLVPRVNTVDGLTDEHITKWNWNVNESGWVNWPDYQFRLYKNSDDINWVNKVHERLEGFKTYAPLPQIESMALYHPKGIARQEKQNAYYDTL
;
A
#
# COMPACT_ATOMS: atom_id res chain seq x y z
N MET A 1 -10.82 -1.75 -18.66
CA MET A 1 -9.76 -2.14 -17.71
C MET A 1 -10.21 -1.75 -16.32
N LYS A 2 -10.23 -2.69 -15.38
CA LYS A 2 -10.62 -2.52 -13.97
C LYS A 2 -9.39 -2.53 -13.06
N ILE A 3 -9.38 -1.70 -12.02
CA ILE A 3 -8.31 -1.67 -11.00
C ILE A 3 -8.88 -2.17 -9.68
N SER A 4 -8.16 -3.09 -9.01
CA SER A 4 -8.42 -3.47 -7.63
C SER A 4 -7.47 -2.69 -6.71
N TYR A 5 -8.01 -1.80 -5.89
CA TYR A 5 -7.29 -1.16 -4.79
C TYR A 5 -7.29 -2.14 -3.62
N ALA A 6 -6.14 -2.80 -3.43
CA ALA A 6 -5.97 -3.93 -2.54
C ALA A 6 -5.26 -3.51 -1.26
N ILE A 7 -5.91 -3.63 -0.10
CA ILE A 7 -5.44 -3.08 1.17
C ILE A 7 -5.23 -4.18 2.19
N THR A 8 -4.08 -4.15 2.89
CA THR A 8 -3.85 -4.94 4.10
C THR A 8 -4.03 -4.06 5.33
N VAL A 9 -4.78 -4.53 6.34
CA VAL A 9 -5.04 -3.79 7.58
C VAL A 9 -5.08 -4.70 8.80
N CYS A 10 -4.65 -4.17 9.94
CA CYS A 10 -4.66 -4.84 11.23
C CYS A 10 -5.36 -3.98 12.30
N ASN A 11 -4.69 -2.96 12.81
CA ASN A 11 -5.15 -2.10 13.91
C ASN A 11 -5.07 -0.59 13.58
N GLU A 12 -4.90 -0.26 12.31
CA GLU A 12 -4.74 1.08 11.78
C GLU A 12 -6.14 1.73 11.55
N TYR A 13 -6.87 2.06 12.63
CA TYR A 13 -8.25 2.53 12.53
C TYR A 13 -8.39 3.90 11.86
N GLU A 14 -7.61 4.89 12.29
CA GLU A 14 -7.67 6.24 11.73
C GLU A 14 -7.11 6.27 10.29
N GLU A 15 -6.04 5.53 10.07
CA GLU A 15 -5.38 5.45 8.77
C GLU A 15 -6.27 4.79 7.72
N ILE A 16 -6.93 3.67 8.04
CA ILE A 16 -7.81 2.99 7.08
C ILE A 16 -9.04 3.84 6.73
N GLN A 17 -9.57 4.62 7.67
CA GLN A 17 -10.66 5.55 7.40
C GLN A 17 -10.24 6.61 6.39
N LYS A 18 -9.06 7.21 6.58
CA LYS A 18 -8.50 8.21 5.67
C LYS A 18 -8.25 7.62 4.29
N LEU A 19 -7.62 6.46 4.21
CA LEU A 19 -7.32 5.77 2.94
C LEU A 19 -8.60 5.45 2.18
N VAL A 20 -9.58 4.79 2.82
CA VAL A 20 -10.85 4.43 2.17
C VAL A 20 -11.61 5.67 1.73
N SER A 21 -11.68 6.72 2.54
CA SER A 21 -12.34 7.97 2.16
C SER A 21 -11.71 8.60 0.93
N THR A 22 -10.37 8.62 0.86
CA THR A 22 -9.64 9.13 -0.32
C THR A 22 -9.94 8.31 -1.56
N LEU A 23 -9.95 6.98 -1.45
CA LEU A 23 -10.27 6.10 -2.57
C LEU A 23 -11.70 6.30 -3.07
N MET A 24 -12.69 6.29 -2.15
CA MET A 24 -14.11 6.42 -2.52
C MET A 24 -14.43 7.75 -3.25
N LEU A 25 -13.66 8.80 -3.02
CA LEU A 25 -13.82 10.09 -3.69
C LEU A 25 -13.19 10.14 -5.09
N ASN A 26 -12.24 9.26 -5.40
CA ASN A 26 -11.37 9.40 -6.56
C ASN A 26 -11.33 8.20 -7.51
N ILE A 27 -11.74 7.00 -7.08
CA ILE A 27 -11.79 5.81 -7.95
C ILE A 27 -12.99 5.85 -8.89
N ARG A 28 -12.93 5.10 -9.98
CA ARG A 28 -14.03 4.96 -10.93
C ARG A 28 -15.06 3.94 -10.42
N GLU A 29 -16.28 4.00 -10.96
CA GLU A 29 -17.38 3.10 -10.60
C GLU A 29 -17.06 1.63 -10.92
N GLU A 30 -16.31 1.36 -11.99
CA GLU A 30 -15.90 0.01 -12.38
C GLU A 30 -14.77 -0.57 -11.53
N ASP A 31 -14.05 0.25 -10.78
CA ASP A 31 -12.96 -0.19 -9.90
C ASP A 31 -13.50 -0.82 -8.61
N GLU A 32 -12.65 -1.47 -7.83
CA GLU A 32 -13.04 -2.07 -6.56
C GLU A 32 -12.03 -1.80 -5.45
N VAL A 33 -12.51 -1.78 -4.21
CA VAL A 33 -11.66 -1.80 -3.00
C VAL A 33 -11.78 -3.16 -2.33
N VAL A 34 -10.63 -3.84 -2.17
CA VAL A 34 -10.53 -5.18 -1.57
C VAL A 34 -9.64 -5.10 -0.35
N ILE A 35 -10.13 -5.51 0.80
CA ILE A 35 -9.43 -5.35 2.08
C ILE A 35 -9.21 -6.71 2.74
N LEU A 36 -7.97 -7.01 3.12
CA LEU A 36 -7.62 -8.17 3.93
C LEU A 36 -7.32 -7.73 5.36
N PHE A 37 -8.17 -8.14 6.29
CA PHE A 37 -8.08 -7.81 7.71
C PHE A 37 -7.43 -8.95 8.50
N ASP A 38 -6.39 -8.65 9.29
CA ASP A 38 -5.81 -9.64 10.21
C ASP A 38 -6.69 -9.78 11.45
N LYS A 39 -7.57 -10.78 11.45
CA LYS A 39 -8.50 -11.05 12.56
C LYS A 39 -7.83 -11.52 13.85
N ARG A 40 -6.55 -11.90 13.80
CA ARG A 40 -5.83 -12.39 14.99
C ARG A 40 -5.26 -11.23 15.81
N ASN A 41 -4.69 -10.24 15.15
CA ASN A 41 -4.00 -9.13 15.80
C ASN A 41 -4.74 -7.80 15.62
N GLY A 42 -5.75 -7.77 14.76
CA GLY A 42 -6.56 -6.60 14.48
C GLY A 42 -7.55 -6.28 15.60
N THR A 43 -8.04 -5.05 15.59
CA THR A 43 -8.99 -4.55 16.58
C THR A 43 -10.45 -4.72 16.13
N ALA A 44 -11.35 -4.85 17.10
CA ALA A 44 -12.80 -4.91 16.83
C ALA A 44 -13.28 -3.64 16.12
N GLU A 45 -12.73 -2.48 16.48
CA GLU A 45 -13.07 -1.18 15.91
C GLU A 45 -12.80 -1.11 14.41
N VAL A 46 -11.64 -1.61 13.95
CA VAL A 46 -11.34 -1.75 12.52
C VAL A 46 -12.33 -2.67 11.85
N TRP A 47 -12.60 -3.84 12.43
CA TRP A 47 -13.51 -4.80 11.81
C TRP A 47 -14.94 -4.28 11.71
N ASP A 48 -15.46 -3.63 12.76
CA ASP A 48 -16.81 -3.04 12.77
C ASP A 48 -16.95 -1.95 11.71
N TYR A 49 -15.92 -1.13 11.51
CA TYR A 49 -15.85 -0.15 10.42
C TYR A 49 -15.93 -0.83 9.04
N LEU A 50 -15.13 -1.86 8.80
CA LEU A 50 -15.13 -2.58 7.53
C LEU A 50 -16.47 -3.26 7.24
N VAL A 51 -17.11 -3.84 8.25
CA VAL A 51 -18.46 -4.42 8.14
C VAL A 51 -19.49 -3.35 7.79
N GLY A 52 -19.35 -2.14 8.34
CA GLY A 52 -20.18 -1.00 7.99
C GLY A 52 -20.08 -0.61 6.52
N LEU A 53 -18.86 -0.58 5.97
CA LEU A 53 -18.60 -0.30 4.55
C LEU A 53 -19.14 -1.43 3.63
N GLN A 54 -18.96 -2.69 4.01
CA GLN A 54 -19.48 -3.84 3.24
C GLN A 54 -21.01 -3.82 3.13
N ARG A 55 -21.71 -3.43 4.18
CA ARG A 55 -23.18 -3.32 4.17
C ARG A 55 -23.69 -2.24 3.22
N GLN A 56 -22.84 -1.32 2.81
CA GLN A 56 -23.10 -0.27 1.83
C GLN A 56 -22.54 -0.60 0.45
N ASP A 57 -22.04 -1.82 0.24
CA ASP A 57 -21.39 -2.29 -0.98
C ASP A 57 -20.19 -1.43 -1.44
N LEU A 58 -19.56 -0.69 -0.51
CA LEU A 58 -18.43 0.19 -0.81
C LEU A 58 -17.11 -0.57 -0.93
N VAL A 59 -16.96 -1.66 -0.18
CA VAL A 59 -15.73 -2.47 -0.15
C VAL A 59 -16.04 -3.96 -0.05
N ARG A 60 -15.04 -4.79 -0.39
CA ARG A 60 -15.04 -6.23 -0.11
C ARG A 60 -13.96 -6.52 0.94
N ALA A 61 -14.34 -6.80 2.18
CA ALA A 61 -13.42 -7.08 3.27
C ALA A 61 -13.43 -8.56 3.65
N PHE A 62 -12.25 -9.13 3.88
CA PHE A 62 -12.04 -10.55 4.20
C PHE A 62 -11.25 -10.68 5.51
N PRO A 63 -11.85 -11.27 6.57
CA PRO A 63 -11.14 -11.53 7.81
C PRO A 63 -10.33 -12.83 7.69
N GLU A 64 -9.02 -12.71 7.84
CA GLU A 64 -8.08 -13.83 7.73
C GLU A 64 -7.04 -13.79 8.86
N THR A 65 -6.26 -14.83 9.03
CA THR A 65 -5.20 -14.86 10.04
C THR A 65 -3.85 -14.66 9.41
N PHE A 66 -3.14 -13.60 9.79
CA PHE A 66 -1.74 -13.41 9.43
C PHE A 66 -0.84 -14.44 10.13
N LYS A 67 0.00 -15.13 9.36
CA LYS A 67 0.87 -16.22 9.83
C LYS A 67 2.35 -15.82 9.89
N GLY A 68 2.66 -14.53 9.87
CA GLY A 68 4.02 -14.03 9.96
C GLY A 68 4.82 -14.07 8.66
N HIS A 69 4.15 -14.23 7.49
CA HIS A 69 4.76 -14.21 6.16
C HIS A 69 4.07 -13.16 5.29
N PHE A 70 4.72 -12.02 5.06
CA PHE A 70 4.08 -10.89 4.39
C PHE A 70 3.78 -11.15 2.90
N ALA A 71 4.66 -11.85 2.18
CA ALA A 71 4.38 -12.18 0.78
C ALA A 71 3.15 -13.11 0.66
N ASP A 72 3.03 -14.15 1.50
CA ASP A 72 1.84 -15.01 1.50
C ASP A 72 0.57 -14.22 1.82
N TRP A 73 0.70 -13.23 2.71
CA TRP A 73 -0.40 -12.33 3.07
C TRP A 73 -0.86 -11.48 1.89
N LYS A 74 0.08 -10.86 1.18
CA LYS A 74 -0.20 -10.07 -0.04
C LYS A 74 -0.71 -10.94 -1.19
N ASN A 75 -0.16 -12.14 -1.40
CA ASN A 75 -0.68 -13.09 -2.40
C ASN A 75 -2.11 -13.53 -2.08
N LYS A 76 -2.44 -13.72 -0.80
CA LYS A 76 -3.80 -14.01 -0.38
C LYS A 76 -4.76 -12.85 -0.68
N LEU A 77 -4.35 -11.61 -0.48
CA LEU A 77 -5.12 -10.42 -0.87
C LEU A 77 -5.29 -10.38 -2.39
N THR A 78 -4.20 -10.56 -3.17
CA THR A 78 -4.22 -10.64 -4.63
C THR A 78 -5.27 -11.64 -5.13
N SER A 79 -5.37 -12.83 -4.53
CA SER A 79 -6.34 -13.87 -4.90
C SER A 79 -7.81 -13.47 -4.68
N LYS A 80 -8.09 -12.37 -4.00
CA LYS A 80 -9.45 -11.84 -3.78
C LYS A 80 -9.80 -10.73 -4.77
N CYS A 81 -8.84 -10.24 -5.52
CA CYS A 81 -9.00 -9.14 -6.48
C CYS A 81 -9.54 -9.64 -7.82
N ASN A 82 -10.39 -8.81 -8.46
CA ASN A 82 -10.99 -9.13 -9.77
C ASN A 82 -10.59 -8.11 -10.85
N GLY A 83 -9.76 -7.13 -10.53
CA GLY A 83 -9.27 -6.15 -11.49
C GLY A 83 -8.21 -6.72 -12.43
N ASP A 84 -8.02 -6.07 -13.57
CA ASP A 84 -6.94 -6.37 -14.53
C ASP A 84 -5.57 -5.96 -13.96
N TYR A 85 -5.56 -4.91 -13.13
CA TYR A 85 -4.42 -4.46 -12.36
C TYR A 85 -4.76 -4.40 -10.87
N ILE A 86 -3.75 -4.63 -10.05
CA ILE A 86 -3.84 -4.54 -8.59
C ILE A 86 -2.97 -3.38 -8.13
N PHE A 87 -3.55 -2.44 -7.39
CA PHE A 87 -2.81 -1.43 -6.65
C PHE A 87 -2.82 -1.81 -5.17
N GLN A 88 -1.75 -2.46 -4.73
CA GLN A 88 -1.59 -2.88 -3.33
C GLN A 88 -1.11 -1.69 -2.49
N ILE A 89 -1.83 -1.42 -1.40
CA ILE A 89 -1.61 -0.28 -0.50
C ILE A 89 -1.64 -0.80 0.93
N ASP A 90 -0.69 -0.40 1.76
CA ASP A 90 -0.74 -0.69 3.19
C ASP A 90 -1.66 0.34 3.87
N ALA A 91 -2.36 -0.03 4.96
CA ALA A 91 -3.39 0.82 5.57
C ALA A 91 -2.87 2.19 6.03
N ASP A 92 -1.58 2.31 6.31
CA ASP A 92 -0.90 3.56 6.70
C ASP A 92 -0.32 4.36 5.51
N GLU A 93 -0.66 3.97 4.29
CA GLU A 93 -0.31 4.70 3.07
C GLU A 93 -1.56 5.35 2.46
N VAL A 94 -1.40 6.54 1.88
CA VAL A 94 -2.49 7.22 1.16
C VAL A 94 -1.97 7.67 -0.21
N PRO A 95 -2.55 7.19 -1.32
CA PRO A 95 -2.16 7.66 -2.64
C PRO A 95 -2.59 9.11 -2.83
N ASN A 96 -1.75 9.88 -3.55
CA ASN A 96 -2.15 11.21 -4.00
C ASN A 96 -3.39 11.11 -4.91
N GLU A 97 -4.34 12.04 -4.78
CA GLU A 97 -5.57 12.03 -5.58
C GLU A 97 -5.28 12.10 -7.09
N ALA A 98 -4.27 12.86 -7.50
CA ALA A 98 -3.85 12.89 -8.90
C ALA A 98 -3.29 11.56 -9.38
N LEU A 99 -2.62 10.77 -8.53
CA LEU A 99 -2.22 9.41 -8.87
C LEU A 99 -3.43 8.56 -9.17
N ILE A 100 -4.43 8.53 -8.28
CA ILE A 100 -5.65 7.71 -8.45
C ILE A 100 -6.36 8.08 -9.75
N THR A 101 -6.60 9.36 -9.99
CA THR A 101 -7.36 9.85 -11.15
C THR A 101 -6.63 9.66 -12.48
N ASN A 102 -5.30 9.73 -12.51
CA ASN A 102 -4.53 9.53 -13.74
C ASN A 102 -4.14 8.07 -14.00
N LEU A 103 -4.23 7.21 -12.99
CA LEU A 103 -3.78 5.82 -13.07
C LEU A 103 -4.40 5.04 -14.24
N PRO A 104 -5.72 5.12 -14.51
CA PRO A 104 -6.33 4.44 -15.65
C PRO A 104 -5.69 4.82 -16.99
N GLY A 105 -5.51 6.12 -17.24
CA GLY A 105 -4.89 6.62 -18.46
C GLY A 105 -3.41 6.21 -18.61
N ILE A 106 -2.67 6.16 -17.49
CA ILE A 106 -1.28 5.68 -17.49
C ILE A 106 -1.22 4.21 -17.90
N LEU A 107 -2.08 3.36 -17.33
CA LEU A 107 -2.11 1.93 -17.62
C LEU A 107 -2.57 1.64 -19.06
N GLU A 108 -3.57 2.36 -19.55
CA GLU A 108 -4.07 2.23 -20.93
C GLU A 108 -3.05 2.68 -21.97
N SER A 109 -2.26 3.71 -21.65
CA SER A 109 -1.21 4.21 -22.55
C SER A 109 0.06 3.35 -22.56
N ASN A 110 0.23 2.45 -21.59
CA ASN A 110 1.41 1.62 -21.43
C ASN A 110 1.05 0.13 -21.18
N PRO A 111 0.31 -0.51 -22.09
CA PRO A 111 -0.26 -1.85 -21.86
C PRO A 111 0.78 -2.97 -21.75
N ASP A 112 2.01 -2.72 -22.20
CA ASP A 112 3.11 -3.71 -22.17
C ASP A 112 3.79 -3.78 -20.79
N ASN A 113 3.59 -2.80 -19.92
CA ASN A 113 4.17 -2.82 -18.58
C ASN A 113 3.34 -3.70 -17.65
N GLU A 114 4.01 -4.63 -17.00
CA GLU A 114 3.37 -5.58 -16.07
C GLU A 114 3.42 -5.08 -14.62
N VAL A 115 4.46 -4.31 -14.26
CA VAL A 115 4.67 -3.78 -12.90
C VAL A 115 5.07 -2.32 -12.98
N TYR A 116 4.57 -1.54 -12.02
CA TYR A 116 4.99 -0.16 -11.83
C TYR A 116 5.53 0.05 -10.42
N LEU A 117 6.69 0.71 -10.34
CA LEU A 117 7.23 1.17 -9.08
C LEU A 117 6.62 2.54 -8.74
N VAL A 118 5.99 2.63 -7.61
CA VAL A 118 5.32 3.85 -7.14
C VAL A 118 6.23 4.59 -6.17
N PRO A 119 6.55 5.89 -6.39
CA PRO A 119 7.34 6.65 -5.44
C PRO A 119 6.55 6.86 -4.15
N ARG A 120 7.26 6.88 -3.00
CA ARG A 120 6.65 7.04 -1.69
C ARG A 120 7.29 8.21 -0.95
N VAL A 121 6.46 9.10 -0.44
CA VAL A 121 6.82 10.20 0.45
C VAL A 121 6.72 9.71 1.88
N ASN A 122 7.87 9.42 2.51
CA ASN A 122 7.92 9.08 3.92
C ASN A 122 8.17 10.35 4.74
N THR A 123 7.33 10.60 5.73
CA THR A 123 7.53 11.65 6.72
C THR A 123 7.47 11.05 8.12
N VAL A 124 8.35 11.52 9.03
CA VAL A 124 8.38 11.04 10.40
C VAL A 124 8.28 12.23 11.36
N ASP A 125 7.13 12.35 12.00
CA ASP A 125 6.92 13.37 13.03
C ASP A 125 7.77 13.07 14.27
N GLY A 126 8.49 14.07 14.77
CA GLY A 126 9.44 13.94 15.86
C GLY A 126 10.83 13.41 15.46
N LEU A 127 11.15 13.36 14.14
CA LEU A 127 12.48 12.98 13.65
C LEU A 127 13.53 14.00 14.10
N THR A 128 14.69 13.51 14.58
CA THR A 128 15.83 14.32 15.02
C THR A 128 17.09 13.98 14.20
N ASP A 129 18.11 14.85 14.25
CA ASP A 129 19.40 14.61 13.58
C ASP A 129 20.09 13.33 14.11
N GLU A 130 19.86 12.98 15.38
CA GLU A 130 20.37 11.75 15.97
C GLU A 130 19.75 10.51 15.30
N HIS A 131 18.44 10.53 15.06
CA HIS A 131 17.74 9.46 14.33
C HIS A 131 18.24 9.35 12.89
N ILE A 132 18.36 10.48 12.18
CA ILE A 132 18.85 10.52 10.80
C ILE A 132 20.24 9.89 10.71
N THR A 133 21.14 10.26 11.61
CA THR A 133 22.51 9.71 11.68
C THR A 133 22.50 8.22 12.02
N LYS A 134 21.74 7.83 13.05
CA LYS A 134 21.65 6.44 13.53
C LYS A 134 21.15 5.47 12.46
N TRP A 135 20.14 5.90 11.68
CA TRP A 135 19.51 5.05 10.66
C TRP A 135 20.09 5.27 9.26
N ASN A 136 21.09 6.16 9.13
CA ASN A 136 21.70 6.53 7.85
C ASN A 136 20.66 6.95 6.80
N TRP A 137 19.74 7.80 7.22
CA TRP A 137 18.67 8.30 6.36
C TRP A 137 19.09 9.57 5.63
N ASN A 138 18.55 9.74 4.43
CA ASN A 138 18.64 10.98 3.68
C ASN A 138 17.31 11.73 3.79
N VAL A 139 17.32 12.97 4.22
CA VAL A 139 16.13 13.83 4.36
C VAL A 139 16.31 15.03 3.45
N ASN A 140 15.37 15.24 2.53
CA ASN A 140 15.41 16.37 1.62
C ASN A 140 14.86 17.67 2.27
N GLU A 141 14.89 18.78 1.52
CA GLU A 141 14.40 20.10 1.98
C GLU A 141 12.92 20.12 2.36
N SER A 142 12.11 19.20 1.81
CA SER A 142 10.69 19.02 2.15
C SER A 142 10.46 18.15 3.37
N GLY A 143 11.51 17.66 4.04
CA GLY A 143 11.42 16.75 5.17
C GLY A 143 11.10 15.29 4.78
N TRP A 144 11.26 14.92 3.51
CA TRP A 144 10.96 13.56 3.05
C TRP A 144 12.16 12.64 3.21
N VAL A 145 11.92 11.49 3.83
CA VAL A 145 12.95 10.49 4.12
C VAL A 145 13.16 9.59 2.91
N ASN A 146 14.42 9.48 2.45
CA ASN A 146 14.87 8.56 1.38
C ASN A 146 14.08 8.70 0.06
N TRP A 147 13.52 9.88 -0.23
CA TRP A 147 12.80 10.14 -1.48
C TRP A 147 13.65 9.82 -2.73
N PRO A 148 13.10 9.07 -3.73
CA PRO A 148 11.69 8.73 -3.98
C PRO A 148 11.20 7.39 -3.38
N ASP A 149 11.98 6.63 -2.66
CA ASP A 149 11.65 5.35 -2.01
C ASP A 149 10.64 4.50 -2.83
N TYR A 150 11.04 4.11 -4.02
CA TYR A 150 10.19 3.36 -4.95
C TYR A 150 9.74 2.01 -4.40
N GLN A 151 8.42 1.76 -4.44
CA GLN A 151 7.79 0.56 -3.94
C GLN A 151 7.14 -0.24 -5.06
N PHE A 152 7.23 -1.57 -5.02
CA PHE A 152 6.37 -2.45 -5.79
C PHE A 152 4.93 -2.31 -5.27
N ARG A 153 4.05 -1.65 -6.02
CA ARG A 153 2.68 -1.41 -5.55
C ARG A 153 1.62 -1.68 -6.61
N LEU A 154 1.96 -1.53 -7.88
CA LEU A 154 1.00 -1.63 -8.97
C LEU A 154 1.45 -2.68 -9.95
N TYR A 155 0.61 -3.68 -10.24
CA TYR A 155 0.97 -4.81 -11.08
C TYR A 155 -0.24 -5.44 -11.76
N LYS A 156 -0.02 -6.08 -12.93
CA LYS A 156 -1.03 -6.89 -13.60
C LYS A 156 -1.49 -8.04 -12.71
N ASN A 157 -2.79 -8.29 -12.70
CA ASN A 157 -3.38 -9.45 -12.04
C ASN A 157 -3.14 -10.69 -12.92
N SER A 158 -2.06 -11.39 -12.65
CA SER A 158 -1.61 -12.57 -13.40
C SER A 158 -1.08 -13.62 -12.44
N ASP A 159 -1.35 -14.89 -12.74
CA ASP A 159 -0.85 -16.03 -11.94
C ASP A 159 0.67 -16.13 -11.91
N ASP A 160 1.35 -15.54 -12.90
CA ASP A 160 2.81 -15.52 -12.97
C ASP A 160 3.44 -14.52 -12.00
N ILE A 161 2.73 -13.43 -11.64
CA ILE A 161 3.26 -12.34 -10.81
C ILE A 161 2.88 -12.58 -9.36
N ASN A 162 3.88 -12.82 -8.51
CA ASN A 162 3.68 -13.16 -7.13
C ASN A 162 4.61 -12.40 -6.20
N TRP A 163 4.13 -12.10 -4.99
CA TRP A 163 4.95 -11.63 -3.90
C TRP A 163 5.81 -12.75 -3.35
N VAL A 164 7.09 -12.47 -3.07
CA VAL A 164 8.06 -13.38 -2.49
C VAL A 164 8.74 -12.74 -1.27
N ASN A 165 9.38 -13.56 -0.46
CA ASN A 165 10.05 -13.27 0.80
C ASN A 165 9.11 -13.08 2.00
N LYS A 166 9.57 -13.56 3.14
CA LYS A 166 8.84 -13.46 4.41
C LYS A 166 8.73 -12.01 4.88
N VAL A 167 9.82 -11.25 4.75
CA VAL A 167 9.95 -9.80 5.01
C VAL A 167 10.74 -9.17 3.84
N HIS A 168 10.65 -7.85 3.70
CA HIS A 168 11.20 -7.15 2.52
C HIS A 168 10.70 -7.77 1.22
N GLU A 169 9.39 -8.00 1.19
CA GLU A 169 8.72 -8.65 0.08
C GLU A 169 8.82 -7.82 -1.20
N ARG A 170 8.97 -8.54 -2.32
CA ARG A 170 9.03 -7.97 -3.66
C ARG A 170 8.19 -8.81 -4.62
N LEU A 171 7.83 -8.24 -5.75
CA LEU A 171 7.18 -8.96 -6.84
C LEU A 171 8.23 -9.70 -7.67
N GLU A 172 7.88 -10.92 -8.10
CA GLU A 172 8.62 -11.71 -9.08
C GLU A 172 7.66 -12.26 -10.15
N GLY A 173 8.22 -12.80 -11.26
CA GLY A 173 7.47 -13.40 -12.34
C GLY A 173 7.09 -12.43 -13.47
N PHE A 174 7.26 -11.13 -13.30
CA PHE A 174 7.03 -10.13 -14.35
C PHE A 174 8.22 -10.04 -15.32
N LYS A 175 7.95 -9.59 -16.55
CA LYS A 175 8.97 -9.40 -17.61
C LYS A 175 9.30 -7.94 -17.85
N THR A 176 8.34 -7.04 -17.60
CA THR A 176 8.48 -5.61 -17.85
C THR A 176 8.07 -4.81 -16.64
N TYR A 177 8.78 -3.72 -16.37
CA TYR A 177 8.40 -2.77 -15.33
C TYR A 177 8.82 -1.35 -15.69
N ALA A 178 8.15 -0.38 -15.10
CA ALA A 178 8.52 1.03 -15.19
C ALA A 178 8.33 1.75 -13.85
N PRO A 179 9.19 2.70 -13.48
CA PRO A 179 8.90 3.60 -12.38
C PRO A 179 7.86 4.64 -12.84
N LEU A 180 6.93 5.00 -11.96
CA LEU A 180 6.12 6.21 -12.14
C LEU A 180 7.02 7.45 -12.00
N PRO A 181 6.61 8.60 -12.56
CA PRO A 181 7.38 9.85 -12.44
C PRO A 181 7.70 10.20 -10.98
N GLN A 182 8.93 10.65 -10.74
CA GLN A 182 9.42 11.09 -9.42
C GLN A 182 8.87 12.48 -9.07
N ILE A 183 7.55 12.58 -8.93
CA ILE A 183 6.84 13.80 -8.54
C ILE A 183 5.81 13.47 -7.47
N GLU A 184 5.54 14.41 -6.60
CA GLU A 184 4.63 14.27 -5.47
C GLU A 184 3.22 13.81 -5.89
N SER A 185 2.70 14.33 -7.00
CA SER A 185 1.38 13.97 -7.52
C SER A 185 1.24 12.51 -7.97
N MET A 186 2.36 11.79 -8.11
CA MET A 186 2.39 10.36 -8.47
C MET A 186 2.83 9.47 -7.29
N ALA A 187 2.83 10.01 -6.07
CA ALA A 187 3.36 9.32 -4.91
C ALA A 187 2.29 8.75 -3.97
N LEU A 188 2.72 7.79 -3.15
CA LEU A 188 2.05 7.39 -1.92
C LEU A 188 2.57 8.24 -0.77
N TYR A 189 1.71 8.76 0.07
CA TYR A 189 2.09 9.37 1.36
C TYR A 189 2.11 8.30 2.45
N HIS A 190 3.16 8.34 3.26
CA HIS A 190 3.38 7.40 4.35
C HIS A 190 3.88 8.15 5.59
N PRO A 191 2.99 8.87 6.29
CA PRO A 191 3.33 9.58 7.50
C PRO A 191 3.43 8.64 8.69
N LYS A 192 4.46 8.82 9.53
CA LYS A 192 4.65 8.07 10.78
C LYS A 192 5.03 8.99 11.93
N GLY A 193 4.71 8.59 13.16
CA GLY A 193 5.32 9.15 14.35
C GLY A 193 6.60 8.40 14.71
N ILE A 194 7.54 9.10 15.35
CA ILE A 194 8.85 8.54 15.73
C ILE A 194 8.73 7.28 16.58
N ALA A 195 7.83 7.25 17.56
CA ALA A 195 7.63 6.09 18.43
C ALA A 195 7.21 4.82 17.65
N ARG A 196 6.37 4.98 16.62
CA ARG A 196 5.97 3.87 15.74
C ARG A 196 7.15 3.39 14.90
N GLN A 197 7.97 4.32 14.39
CA GLN A 197 9.16 4.00 13.60
C GLN A 197 10.21 3.26 14.42
N GLU A 198 10.48 3.71 15.65
CA GLU A 198 11.40 3.03 16.57
C GLU A 198 10.94 1.60 16.88
N LYS A 199 9.66 1.42 17.18
CA LYS A 199 9.06 0.09 17.42
C LYS A 199 9.18 -0.82 16.20
N GLN A 200 8.97 -0.29 15.01
CA GLN A 200 9.09 -1.04 13.75
C GLN A 200 10.53 -1.47 13.49
N ASN A 201 11.51 -0.57 13.67
CA ASN A 201 12.93 -0.90 13.52
C ASN A 201 13.35 -1.98 14.51
N ALA A 202 12.97 -1.84 15.79
CA ALA A 202 13.25 -2.85 16.81
C ALA A 202 12.63 -4.23 16.48
N TYR A 203 11.44 -4.27 15.87
CA TYR A 203 10.83 -5.51 15.43
C TYR A 203 11.60 -6.16 14.27
N TYR A 204 12.03 -5.37 13.27
CA TYR A 204 12.83 -5.90 12.16
C TYR A 204 14.17 -6.44 12.58
N ASP A 205 14.80 -5.87 13.62
CA ASP A 205 16.05 -6.39 14.18
C ASP A 205 15.89 -7.79 14.82
N THR A 206 14.65 -8.27 15.04
CA THR A 206 14.34 -9.59 15.62
C THR A 206 14.02 -10.68 14.58
N LEU A 207 13.93 -10.33 13.28
CA LEU A 207 13.49 -11.23 12.20
C LEU A 207 14.65 -11.80 11.39
#